data_fc7efd8ef1f1434b8605ea7d348e48e0
#
_entry.id   fc7efd8ef1f1434b8605ea7d348e48e0
#
_cell.length_a   1.000
_cell.length_b   1.000
_cell.length_c   1.000
_cell.angle_alpha   90.00
_cell.angle_beta   90.00
_cell.angle_gamma   90.00
#
_symmetry.space_group_name_H-M   'P 1'
#
loop_
_entity.id
_entity.type
_entity.pdbx_description
1 polymer ?
#
loop_
_entity_poly.entity_id
_entity_poly.type
_entity_poly.pdbx_seq_one_letter_code
_entity_poly.pdbx_strand_id
1 'polypeptide(L)'
;MSPLRDESPTDSKMYRPISEVSEMVGVRPHVLRYWETQFSMLRPRKNRAGNRMYRPEEITLLLRIKELLYQRRFTIAGALRHLLDERKEAAPQVEIGFADAERKLVLHEVKAELKQLAARLRELTAGARS
;
A
#
# COMPACT_ATOMS: atom_id res chain seq x y z
N MET A 1 30.94 13.61 -18.89
CA MET A 1 30.61 13.37 -18.77
C MET A 1 29.82 13.00 -18.63
N SER A 2 29.46 12.84 -18.62
CA SER A 2 28.78 12.54 -18.53
C SER A 2 28.13 11.74 -18.33
N PRO A 3 28.22 11.01 -18.22
CA PRO A 3 27.68 9.95 -18.15
C PRO A 3 26.59 9.90 -17.48
N LEU A 4 26.56 10.20 -16.96
CA LEU A 4 25.69 10.20 -16.27
C LEU A 4 24.63 10.22 -16.75
N ARG A 5 24.59 10.34 -17.51
CA ARG A 5 23.67 10.48 -17.97
C ARG A 5 22.90 9.65 -18.25
N ASP A 6 23.07 8.79 -18.45
CA ASP A 6 22.37 7.87 -18.79
C ASP A 6 21.49 7.53 -17.89
N GLU A 7 21.64 7.58 -16.76
CA GLU A 7 20.71 7.42 -15.96
C GLU A 7 19.83 8.41 -16.25
N SER A 8 18.68 8.22 -16.65
CA SER A 8 17.76 9.21 -16.92
C SER A 8 17.59 9.98 -15.64
N PRO A 9 17.59 11.23 -15.70
CA PRO A 9 17.39 12.05 -14.53
C PRO A 9 16.13 11.71 -13.81
N THR A 10 15.18 11.13 -14.51
CA THR A 10 13.95 10.71 -13.91
C THR A 10 14.16 9.63 -12.91
N ASP A 11 15.00 8.66 -13.26
CA ASP A 11 15.26 7.58 -12.34
C ASP A 11 15.91 8.05 -11.08
N SER A 12 16.89 8.90 -11.21
CA SER A 12 17.61 9.35 -10.03
C SER A 12 16.71 10.19 -9.13
N LYS A 13 15.71 10.88 -9.69
CA LYS A 13 14.78 11.62 -8.88
C LYS A 13 13.74 10.72 -8.25
N MET A 14 13.47 9.58 -8.86
CA MET A 14 12.46 8.69 -8.33
C MET A 14 12.92 7.90 -7.13
N TYR A 15 14.21 7.68 -6.99
CA TYR A 15 14.72 6.92 -5.87
C TYR A 15 15.38 7.83 -4.86
N ARG A 16 15.05 7.64 -3.59
CA ARG A 16 15.63 8.43 -2.53
C ARG A 16 16.24 7.53 -1.46
N PRO A 17 17.40 7.92 -0.92
CA PRO A 17 18.04 7.08 0.10
C PRO A 17 17.29 7.15 1.42
N ILE A 18 17.52 6.16 2.26
CA ILE A 18 16.80 6.05 3.51
C ILE A 18 17.00 7.29 4.42
N SER A 19 18.16 7.92 4.37
CA SER A 19 18.39 9.10 5.19
C SER A 19 17.44 10.22 4.80
N GLU A 20 17.24 10.40 3.50
CA GLU A 20 16.36 11.45 3.01
C GLU A 20 14.90 11.10 3.31
N VAL A 21 14.54 9.83 3.10
CA VAL A 21 13.19 9.38 3.36
C VAL A 21 12.86 9.50 4.84
N SER A 22 13.83 9.21 5.70
CA SER A 22 13.67 9.36 7.13
C SER A 22 13.27 10.79 7.49
N GLU A 23 13.89 11.77 6.86
CA GLU A 23 13.55 13.16 7.10
C GLU A 23 12.19 13.50 6.53
N MET A 24 11.89 13.01 5.34
CA MET A 24 10.61 13.29 4.69
C MET A 24 9.43 12.73 5.48
N VAL A 25 9.58 11.52 5.98
CA VAL A 25 8.51 10.86 6.70
C VAL A 25 8.49 11.25 8.17
N GLY A 26 9.62 11.66 8.71
CA GLY A 26 9.70 12.00 10.11
C GLY A 26 9.82 10.79 11.01
N VAL A 27 10.48 9.75 10.52
CA VAL A 27 10.65 8.51 11.26
C VAL A 27 12.10 8.09 11.13
N ARG A 28 12.68 7.62 12.21
CA ARG A 28 14.10 7.29 12.22
C ARG A 28 14.41 6.11 11.30
N PRO A 29 15.63 6.07 10.75
CA PRO A 29 15.97 5.00 9.80
C PRO A 29 15.80 3.59 10.35
N HIS A 30 16.13 3.37 11.62
CA HIS A 30 15.99 2.02 12.16
C HIS A 30 14.52 1.60 12.25
N VAL A 31 13.61 2.55 12.42
CA VAL A 31 12.19 2.24 12.42
C VAL A 31 11.73 1.90 11.01
N LEU A 32 12.24 2.62 10.01
CA LEU A 32 11.90 2.33 8.63
C LEU A 32 12.38 0.92 8.26
N ARG A 33 13.57 0.54 8.69
CA ARG A 33 14.08 -0.80 8.44
C ARG A 33 13.23 -1.86 9.13
N TYR A 34 12.77 -1.56 10.34
CA TYR A 34 11.89 -2.48 11.05
C TYR A 34 10.57 -2.65 10.30
N TRP A 35 10.01 -1.55 9.81
CA TRP A 35 8.77 -1.63 9.05
C TRP A 35 8.92 -2.47 7.78
N GLU A 36 10.08 -2.44 7.16
CA GLU A 36 10.30 -3.29 6.00
C GLU A 36 10.14 -4.77 6.34
N THR A 37 10.50 -5.16 7.54
CA THR A 37 10.37 -6.55 7.94
C THR A 37 8.92 -6.90 8.27
N GLN A 38 8.10 -5.91 8.62
CA GLN A 38 6.73 -6.15 9.02
C GLN A 38 5.74 -5.96 7.89
N PHE A 39 6.04 -5.07 6.95
CA PHE A 39 5.13 -4.77 5.85
C PHE A 39 5.72 -5.33 4.57
N SER A 40 5.20 -6.45 4.14
CA SER A 40 5.73 -7.15 2.97
C SER A 40 5.62 -6.33 1.70
N MET A 41 4.76 -5.34 1.67
CA MET A 41 4.61 -4.52 0.48
C MET A 41 5.68 -3.45 0.37
N LEU A 42 6.48 -3.24 1.42
CA LEU A 42 7.61 -2.34 1.35
C LEU A 42 8.80 -3.09 0.81
N ARG A 43 9.24 -2.72 -0.38
CA ARG A 43 10.37 -3.41 -1.01
C ARG A 43 11.34 -2.41 -1.59
N PRO A 44 12.09 -1.74 -0.74
CA PRO A 44 13.08 -0.81 -1.27
C PRO A 44 14.19 -1.54 -1.98
N ARG A 45 14.79 -0.89 -2.94
CA ARG A 45 15.89 -1.47 -3.68
C ARG A 45 17.20 -1.02 -3.08
N LYS A 46 18.24 -1.81 -3.28
CA LYS A 46 19.57 -1.41 -2.88
C LYS A 46 20.34 -0.95 -4.10
N ASN A 47 21.05 0.15 -3.96
CA ASN A 47 21.87 0.61 -5.06
C ASN A 47 23.19 -0.18 -5.04
N ARG A 48 24.12 0.18 -5.92
CA ARG A 48 25.38 -0.56 -6.04
C ARG A 48 26.21 -0.51 -4.77
N ALA A 49 26.05 0.56 -4.01
CA ALA A 49 26.78 0.69 -2.77
C ALA A 49 26.10 -0.04 -1.61
N GLY A 50 24.98 -0.67 -1.84
CA GLY A 50 24.27 -1.39 -0.80
C GLY A 50 23.32 -0.55 0.01
N ASN A 51 23.09 0.68 -0.39
CA ASN A 51 22.19 1.57 0.34
C ASN A 51 20.75 1.38 -0.13
N ARG A 52 19.83 1.49 0.82
CA ARG A 52 18.42 1.38 0.49
C ARG A 52 17.92 2.59 -0.25
N MET A 53 17.17 2.35 -1.31
CA MET A 53 16.59 3.40 -2.12
C MET A 53 15.10 3.18 -2.21
N TYR A 54 14.32 4.24 -1.97
CA TYR A 54 12.87 4.15 -1.92
C TYR A 54 12.26 4.89 -3.10
N ARG A 55 11.26 4.30 -3.68
CA ARG A 55 10.51 4.93 -4.77
C ARG A 55 9.39 5.78 -4.18
N PRO A 56 8.84 6.71 -4.98
CA PRO A 56 7.75 7.55 -4.48
C PRO A 56 6.57 6.76 -3.92
N GLU A 57 6.25 5.63 -4.55
CA GLU A 57 5.15 4.80 -4.05
C GLU A 57 5.43 4.30 -2.66
N GLU A 58 6.68 3.95 -2.40
CA GLU A 58 7.04 3.45 -1.09
C GLU A 58 7.05 4.54 -0.05
N ILE A 59 7.41 5.75 -0.45
CA ILE A 59 7.36 6.88 0.46
C ILE A 59 5.91 7.18 0.83
N THR A 60 5.02 7.15 -0.13
CA THR A 60 3.60 7.32 0.13
C THR A 60 3.09 6.25 1.09
N LEU A 61 3.53 5.02 0.88
CA LEU A 61 3.13 3.92 1.75
C LEU A 61 3.67 4.12 3.17
N LEU A 62 4.90 4.59 3.29
CA LEU A 62 5.47 4.87 4.61
C LEU A 62 4.68 5.95 5.34
N LEU A 63 4.26 6.99 4.63
CA LEU A 63 3.45 8.02 5.23
C LEU A 63 2.11 7.47 5.69
N ARG A 64 1.55 6.57 4.91
CA ARG A 64 0.30 5.93 5.27
C ARG A 64 0.47 5.04 6.50
N ILE A 65 1.56 4.28 6.56
CA ILE A 65 1.85 3.45 7.71
C ILE A 65 1.98 4.31 8.96
N LYS A 66 2.71 5.42 8.83
CA LYS A 66 2.87 6.32 9.96
C LYS A 66 1.52 6.82 10.46
N GLU A 67 0.66 7.21 9.54
CA GLU A 67 -0.66 7.69 9.90
C GLU A 67 -1.45 6.63 10.67
N LEU A 68 -1.45 5.41 10.16
CA LEU A 68 -2.20 4.34 10.79
C LEU A 68 -1.67 4.01 12.18
N LEU A 69 -0.36 3.96 12.33
CA LEU A 69 0.23 3.56 13.60
C LEU A 69 0.17 4.68 14.64
N TYR A 70 0.47 5.91 14.24
CA TYR A 70 0.62 7.00 15.21
C TYR A 70 -0.62 7.83 15.40
N GLN A 71 -1.40 8.03 14.36
CA GLN A 71 -2.61 8.83 14.49
C GLN A 71 -3.83 7.98 14.76
N ARG A 72 -3.95 6.86 14.08
CA ARG A 72 -5.11 6.00 14.24
C ARG A 72 -4.87 4.85 15.20
N ARG A 73 -3.65 4.76 15.70
CA ARG A 73 -3.31 3.79 16.75
C ARG A 73 -3.53 2.33 16.37
N PHE A 74 -3.37 1.99 15.11
CA PHE A 74 -3.45 0.60 14.68
C PHE A 74 -2.24 -0.15 15.20
N THR A 75 -2.38 -1.44 15.45
CA THR A 75 -1.23 -2.30 15.65
C THR A 75 -0.58 -2.52 14.29
N ILE A 76 0.65 -3.03 14.31
CA ILE A 76 1.34 -3.32 13.06
C ILE A 76 0.54 -4.33 12.25
N ALA A 77 0.06 -5.40 12.89
CA ALA A 77 -0.74 -6.39 12.18
C ALA A 77 -2.02 -5.78 11.62
N GLY A 78 -2.68 -4.92 12.39
CA GLY A 78 -3.89 -4.27 11.93
C GLY A 78 -3.64 -3.30 10.79
N ALA A 79 -2.53 -2.56 10.87
CA ALA A 79 -2.16 -1.64 9.79
C ALA A 79 -1.86 -2.40 8.52
N LEU A 80 -1.14 -3.51 8.63
CA LEU A 80 -0.83 -4.32 7.47
C LEU A 80 -2.10 -4.83 6.80
N ARG A 81 -3.02 -5.34 7.60
CA ARG A 81 -4.27 -5.83 7.07
C ARG A 81 -5.07 -4.74 6.41
N HIS A 82 -5.12 -3.58 7.05
CA HIS A 82 -5.85 -2.44 6.49
C HIS A 82 -5.27 -2.02 5.15
N LEU A 83 -3.96 -1.96 5.05
CA LEU A 83 -3.30 -1.57 3.81
C LEU A 83 -3.48 -2.61 2.72
N LEU A 84 -3.45 -3.88 3.07
CA LEU A 84 -3.69 -4.93 2.09
C LEU A 84 -5.13 -4.87 1.55
N ASP A 85 -6.07 -4.58 2.42
CA ASP A 85 -7.46 -4.46 2.01
C ASP A 85 -7.65 -3.25 1.09
N GLU A 86 -7.04 -2.14 1.42
CA GLU A 86 -7.11 -0.96 0.57
C GLU A 86 -6.48 -1.23 -0.78
N ARG A 87 -5.39 -1.96 -0.80
CA ARG A 87 -4.71 -2.27 -2.04
C ARG A 87 -5.56 -3.13 -2.94
N LYS A 88 -6.26 -4.10 -2.37
CA LYS A 88 -7.15 -4.94 -3.15
C LYS A 88 -8.28 -4.14 -3.76
N GLU A 89 -8.86 -3.25 -3.00
CA GLU A 89 -9.97 -2.48 -3.49
C GLU A 89 -9.58 -1.45 -4.52
N ALA A 90 -8.42 -0.85 -4.33
CA ALA A 90 -7.99 0.20 -5.21
C ALA A 90 -7.16 -0.29 -6.37
N ALA A 91 -6.83 -1.56 -6.40
CA ALA A 91 -5.93 -2.06 -7.40
C ALA A 91 -6.45 -1.79 -8.77
N PRO A 92 -5.75 -1.07 -9.57
CA PRO A 92 -6.19 -0.83 -10.90
C PRO A 92 -5.98 -2.08 -11.66
N GLN A 93 -6.65 -2.21 -12.70
CA GLN A 93 -6.61 -3.39 -13.26
C GLN A 93 -5.95 -3.29 -14.51
N VAL A 94 -4.87 -2.77 -14.57
CA VAL A 94 -4.12 -2.58 -15.70
C VAL A 94 -3.61 -3.83 -16.27
N GLU A 95 -3.37 -3.92 -17.47
CA GLU A 95 -2.81 -5.02 -18.08
C GLU A 95 -3.47 -6.23 -17.86
N ILE A 96 -4.68 -6.31 -17.69
CA ILE A 96 -5.39 -7.50 -17.47
C ILE A 96 -6.01 -7.94 -18.75
N GLY A 97 -5.93 -9.17 -19.07
CA GLY A 97 -6.57 -9.73 -20.23
C GLY A 97 -8.06 -9.82 -20.04
N PHE A 98 -8.76 -10.18 -21.11
CA PHE A 98 -10.20 -10.28 -21.05
C PHE A 98 -10.70 -11.20 -19.97
N ALA A 99 -10.10 -12.35 -19.81
CA ALA A 99 -10.54 -13.31 -18.81
C ALA A 99 -10.44 -12.72 -17.41
N ASP A 100 -9.35 -11.98 -17.16
CA ASP A 100 -9.18 -11.39 -15.85
C ASP A 100 -10.16 -10.25 -15.64
N ALA A 101 -10.45 -9.50 -16.69
CA ALA A 101 -11.41 -8.41 -16.58
C ALA A 101 -12.80 -8.97 -16.27
N GLU A 102 -13.15 -10.06 -16.92
CA GLU A 102 -14.44 -10.69 -16.64
C GLU A 102 -14.51 -11.21 -15.22
N ARG A 103 -13.42 -11.82 -14.77
CA ARG A 103 -13.36 -12.32 -13.42
C ARG A 103 -13.55 -11.20 -12.41
N LYS A 104 -12.93 -10.04 -12.67
CA LYS A 104 -13.08 -8.92 -11.77
C LYS A 104 -14.46 -8.35 -11.76
N LEU A 105 -15.12 -8.33 -12.90
CA LEU A 105 -16.50 -7.88 -12.95
C LEU A 105 -17.39 -8.80 -12.14
N VAL A 106 -17.20 -10.11 -12.27
CA VAL A 106 -17.98 -11.08 -11.51
C VAL A 106 -17.72 -10.89 -10.02
N LEU A 107 -16.48 -10.72 -9.63
CA LEU A 107 -16.15 -10.51 -8.22
C LEU A 107 -16.80 -9.25 -7.69
N HIS A 108 -16.82 -8.21 -8.50
CA HIS A 108 -17.44 -6.96 -8.09
C HIS A 108 -18.93 -7.14 -7.87
N GLU A 109 -19.58 -7.86 -8.76
CA GLU A 109 -21.00 -8.14 -8.62
C GLU A 109 -21.29 -8.97 -7.39
N VAL A 110 -20.46 -9.98 -7.13
CA VAL A 110 -20.62 -10.82 -5.95
C VAL A 110 -20.48 -9.99 -4.69
N LYS A 111 -19.49 -9.09 -4.66
CA LYS A 111 -19.32 -8.22 -3.50
C LYS A 111 -20.55 -7.35 -3.28
N ALA A 112 -21.11 -6.81 -4.34
CA ALA A 112 -22.30 -5.98 -4.23
C ALA A 112 -23.47 -6.77 -3.71
N GLU A 113 -23.65 -7.99 -4.20
CA GLU A 113 -24.71 -8.85 -3.73
C GLU A 113 -24.56 -9.22 -2.27
N LEU A 114 -23.32 -9.49 -1.85
CA LEU A 114 -23.07 -9.80 -0.46
C LEU A 114 -23.36 -8.62 0.44
N LYS A 115 -23.04 -7.44 0.01
CA LYS A 115 -23.34 -6.23 0.78
C LYS A 115 -24.85 -6.05 0.91
N GLN A 116 -25.59 -6.27 -0.16
CA GLN A 116 -27.02 -6.15 -0.10
C GLN A 116 -27.64 -7.19 0.81
N LEU A 117 -27.10 -8.40 0.76
CA LEU A 117 -27.60 -9.46 1.61
C LEU A 117 -27.35 -9.13 3.08
N ALA A 118 -26.16 -8.63 3.38
CA ALA A 118 -25.84 -8.25 4.75
C ALA A 118 -26.75 -7.14 5.25
N ALA A 119 -27.08 -6.19 4.38
CA ALA A 119 -27.98 -5.12 4.73
C ALA A 119 -29.37 -5.66 5.02
N ARG A 120 -29.86 -6.59 4.21
CA ARG A 120 -31.15 -7.20 4.43
C ARG A 120 -31.19 -7.98 5.74
N LEU A 121 -30.12 -8.70 6.04
CA LEU A 121 -30.05 -9.44 7.28
C LEU A 121 -30.11 -8.51 8.47
N ARG A 122 -29.43 -7.38 8.37
CA ARG A 122 -29.47 -6.41 9.45
C ARG A 122 -30.87 -5.83 9.65
N GLU A 123 -31.55 -5.57 8.55
CA GLU A 123 -32.90 -5.06 8.64
C GLU A 123 -33.84 -6.08 9.27
N LEU A 124 -33.71 -7.33 8.90
CA LEU A 124 -34.52 -8.38 9.48
C LEU A 124 -34.23 -8.53 10.97
N THR A 125 -32.96 -8.46 11.35
CA THR A 125 -32.61 -8.56 12.75
C THR A 125 -33.15 -7.37 13.54
N ALA A 126 -33.06 -6.20 12.98
CA ALA A 126 -33.58 -5.01 13.63
C ALA A 126 -35.10 -5.10 13.77
N GLY A 127 -35.77 -5.59 12.75
CA GLY A 127 -37.21 -5.78 12.80
C GLY A 127 -37.61 -6.80 13.82
N ALA A 128 -36.84 -7.86 13.97
CA ALA A 128 -37.15 -8.90 14.93
C ALA A 128 -36.98 -8.40 16.37
N ARG A 129 -36.18 -7.39 16.58
CA ARG A 129 -36.00 -6.87 17.90
C ARG A 129 -37.06 -5.89 18.32
N SER A 130 -37.75 -5.34 17.37
CA SER A 130 -38.83 -4.43 17.71
C SER A 130 -40.09 -5.21 18.00
#